data_454461eaea0d8ab16a9045e14cd81c65
#
_entry.id   454461eaea0d8ab16a9045e14cd81c65
#
_cell.length_a   1.000
_cell.length_b   1.000
_cell.length_c   1.000
_cell.angle_alpha   90.00
_cell.angle_beta   90.00
_cell.angle_gamma   90.00
#
_symmetry.space_group_name_H-M   'P 1'
#
loop_
_entity.id
_entity.type
_entity.pdbx_description
1 polymer ?
#
loop_
_entity_poly.entity_id
_entity_poly.type
_entity_poly.pdbx_seq_one_letter_code
_entity_poly.pdbx_strand_id
1 'polypeptide(L)'
;VCYSKGKYYCVMASGNREKKTANLLLYESEDLFHWDYKGILCEWENSKFAECPSFMKSGDKYLLTASVCKEDSHRFSVMYGTFKDSKFTPEYTGEVDKGPDQYAGQVFLDHKGRTILISWIPGWKYAGYKKKDIGCMSVPREIKLVDGKIYGYPVEEVQHLLKDSDSAVVSKANGFKIKRTHRKSVVYKGEIKDLKIIRDGYILEVFVNGGEEIYSVLL
;
A
#
# COMPACT_ATOMS: atom_id res chain seq x y z
N VAL A 1 -3.00 12.02 11.74
CA VAL A 1 -4.14 12.79 12.26
C VAL A 1 -4.87 13.44 11.09
N CYS A 2 -6.18 13.29 11.03
CA CYS A 2 -7.05 13.88 10.01
C CYS A 2 -7.95 14.94 10.69
N TYR A 3 -8.08 16.14 10.11
CA TYR A 3 -9.04 17.15 10.57
C TYR A 3 -10.30 17.08 9.69
N SER A 4 -11.45 16.97 10.32
CA SER A 4 -12.74 16.92 9.61
C SER A 4 -13.86 17.43 10.53
N LYS A 5 -14.73 18.28 9.97
CA LYS A 5 -15.93 18.80 10.65
C LYS A 5 -15.68 19.39 12.05
N GLY A 6 -14.60 20.16 12.18
CA GLY A 6 -14.25 20.83 13.44
C GLY A 6 -13.54 19.97 14.47
N LYS A 7 -13.19 18.72 14.15
CA LYS A 7 -12.52 17.78 15.04
C LYS A 7 -11.28 17.15 14.42
N TYR A 8 -10.37 16.73 15.25
CA TYR A 8 -9.19 15.94 14.89
C TYR A 8 -9.44 14.47 15.16
N TYR A 9 -9.02 13.62 14.23
CA TYR A 9 -9.12 12.17 14.33
C TYR A 9 -7.74 11.57 14.23
N CYS A 10 -7.37 10.75 15.21
CA CYS A 10 -6.12 9.99 15.21
C CYS A 10 -6.44 8.50 15.07
N VAL A 11 -5.77 7.84 14.15
CA VAL A 11 -5.85 6.39 13.97
C VAL A 11 -4.55 5.78 14.45
N MET A 12 -4.66 4.81 15.35
CA MET A 12 -3.53 4.08 15.92
C MET A 12 -3.61 2.60 15.57
N ALA A 13 -2.49 2.06 15.13
CA ALA A 13 -2.38 0.64 14.84
C ALA A 13 -2.17 -0.18 16.11
N SER A 14 -2.76 -1.37 16.14
CA SER A 14 -2.72 -2.28 17.28
C SER A 14 -2.87 -3.75 16.83
N GLY A 15 -2.77 -4.66 17.78
CA GLY A 15 -3.06 -6.07 17.59
C GLY A 15 -3.59 -6.72 18.84
N ASN A 16 -4.46 -7.71 18.69
CA ASN A 16 -4.96 -8.53 19.77
C ASN A 16 -4.47 -9.97 19.57
N ARG A 17 -3.53 -10.40 20.43
CA ARG A 17 -2.91 -11.74 20.32
C ARG A 17 -3.89 -12.87 20.62
N GLU A 18 -4.81 -12.69 21.55
CA GLU A 18 -5.79 -13.71 21.94
C GLU A 18 -6.80 -13.94 20.82
N LYS A 19 -7.31 -12.86 20.25
CA LYS A 19 -8.25 -12.91 19.12
C LYS A 19 -7.58 -13.13 17.77
N LYS A 20 -6.26 -13.03 17.69
CA LYS A 20 -5.48 -13.03 16.43
C LYS A 20 -5.99 -12.01 15.43
N THR A 21 -6.19 -10.77 15.89
CA THR A 21 -6.66 -9.69 15.05
C THR A 21 -5.67 -8.52 15.04
N ALA A 22 -5.52 -7.89 13.88
CA ALA A 22 -4.89 -6.59 13.73
C ALA A 22 -5.97 -5.52 13.73
N ASN A 23 -5.79 -4.43 14.45
CA ASN A 23 -6.82 -3.42 14.67
C ASN A 23 -6.31 -2.02 14.35
N LEU A 24 -7.21 -1.15 13.91
CA LEU A 24 -7.03 0.29 13.93
C LEU A 24 -7.98 0.90 14.96
N LEU A 25 -7.42 1.60 15.91
CA LEU A 25 -8.14 2.28 16.98
C LEU A 25 -8.37 3.74 16.58
N LEU A 26 -9.57 4.24 16.83
CA LEU A 26 -9.94 5.63 16.56
C LEU A 26 -9.94 6.45 17.85
N TYR A 27 -9.29 7.60 17.78
CA TYR A 27 -9.36 8.66 18.79
C TYR A 27 -9.84 9.96 18.17
N GLU A 28 -10.62 10.73 18.91
CA GLU A 28 -11.16 12.03 18.53
C GLU A 28 -10.69 13.10 19.50
N SER A 29 -10.38 14.31 19.01
CA SER A 29 -9.98 15.46 19.81
C SER A 29 -10.54 16.76 19.23
N GLU A 30 -10.81 17.73 20.07
CA GLU A 30 -11.15 19.10 19.67
C GLU A 30 -9.93 20.04 19.69
N ASP A 31 -8.88 19.68 20.45
CA ASP A 31 -7.75 20.58 20.75
C ASP A 31 -6.35 19.97 20.49
N LEU A 32 -6.24 18.70 20.07
CA LEU A 32 -5.01 17.91 19.89
C LEU A 32 -4.30 17.51 21.20
N PHE A 33 -4.78 17.95 22.35
CA PHE A 33 -4.18 17.62 23.65
C PHE A 33 -5.01 16.56 24.40
N HIS A 34 -6.33 16.64 24.31
CA HIS A 34 -7.25 15.71 24.94
C HIS A 34 -7.88 14.80 23.89
N TRP A 35 -7.72 13.50 24.07
CA TRP A 35 -8.14 12.49 23.09
C TRP A 35 -9.12 11.50 23.68
N ASP A 36 -10.29 11.41 23.09
CA ASP A 36 -11.32 10.43 23.44
C ASP A 36 -11.22 9.19 22.58
N TYR A 37 -11.11 8.03 23.18
CA TYR A 37 -11.19 6.75 22.48
C TYR A 37 -12.61 6.50 21.96
N LYS A 38 -12.75 6.25 20.67
CA LYS A 38 -14.05 6.02 19.98
C LYS A 38 -14.29 4.55 19.62
N GLY A 39 -13.30 3.69 19.82
CA GLY A 39 -13.43 2.26 19.51
C GLY A 39 -12.53 1.78 18.37
N ILE A 40 -12.79 0.56 17.92
CA ILE A 40 -12.09 -0.05 16.79
C ILE A 40 -12.72 0.47 15.50
N LEU A 41 -11.89 1.10 14.65
CA LEU A 41 -12.29 1.64 13.36
C LEU A 41 -12.31 0.55 12.27
N CYS A 42 -11.33 -0.36 12.33
CA CYS A 42 -11.16 -1.46 11.38
C CYS A 42 -10.42 -2.63 12.04
N GLU A 43 -10.75 -3.85 11.62
CA GLU A 43 -10.14 -5.09 12.12
C GLU A 43 -9.84 -6.05 10.97
N TRP A 44 -8.70 -6.75 11.05
CA TRP A 44 -8.33 -7.85 10.18
C TRP A 44 -8.16 -9.12 10.99
N GLU A 45 -8.95 -10.12 10.69
CA GLU A 45 -8.83 -11.44 11.27
C GLU A 45 -7.56 -12.18 10.80
N ASN A 46 -7.16 -13.21 11.54
CA ASN A 46 -5.99 -14.05 11.26
C ASN A 46 -4.71 -13.22 11.02
N SER A 47 -4.55 -12.19 11.84
CA SER A 47 -3.46 -11.24 11.77
C SER A 47 -2.84 -11.01 13.15
N LYS A 48 -1.56 -10.65 13.19
CA LYS A 48 -0.82 -10.40 14.42
C LYS A 48 -1.01 -8.98 14.93
N PHE A 49 -0.79 -8.01 14.05
CA PHE A 49 -0.90 -6.58 14.33
C PHE A 49 -0.96 -5.79 13.04
N ALA A 50 -1.37 -4.53 13.15
CA ALA A 50 -1.25 -3.52 12.10
C ALA A 50 -0.15 -2.50 12.46
N GLU A 51 0.39 -1.83 11.44
CA GLU A 51 1.41 -0.78 11.56
C GLU A 51 1.16 0.34 10.54
N CYS A 52 1.83 1.46 10.74
CA CYS A 52 1.89 2.57 9.78
C CYS A 52 0.52 2.99 9.21
N PRO A 53 -0.50 3.25 10.05
CA PRO A 53 -1.80 3.65 9.53
C PRO A 53 -1.77 5.07 8.96
N SER A 54 -2.53 5.29 7.90
CA SER A 54 -2.87 6.63 7.43
C SER A 54 -4.39 6.75 7.34
N PHE A 55 -4.92 7.91 7.75
CA PHE A 55 -6.33 8.23 7.63
C PHE A 55 -6.48 9.66 7.16
N MET A 56 -7.12 9.85 6.02
CA MET A 56 -7.25 11.16 5.39
C MET A 56 -8.43 11.24 4.43
N LYS A 57 -8.85 12.46 4.12
CA LYS A 57 -9.80 12.70 3.04
C LYS A 57 -9.06 12.66 1.70
N SER A 58 -9.62 11.94 0.72
CA SER A 58 -9.11 11.81 -0.64
C SER A 58 -10.30 11.97 -1.61
N GLY A 59 -10.41 13.13 -2.24
CA GLY A 59 -11.57 13.50 -3.03
C GLY A 59 -12.83 13.61 -2.15
N ASP A 60 -13.88 12.93 -2.54
CA ASP A 60 -15.17 12.85 -1.82
C ASP A 60 -15.21 11.73 -0.77
N LYS A 61 -14.22 10.84 -0.76
CA LYS A 61 -14.09 9.70 0.14
C LYS A 61 -13.05 9.93 1.24
N TYR A 62 -13.03 9.01 2.18
CA TYR A 62 -11.92 8.85 3.13
C TYR A 62 -11.08 7.65 2.72
N LEU A 63 -9.79 7.84 2.83
CA LEU A 63 -8.78 6.82 2.61
C LEU A 63 -8.23 6.37 3.97
N LEU A 64 -8.29 5.08 4.22
CA LEU A 64 -7.72 4.42 5.39
C LEU A 64 -6.72 3.37 4.90
N THR A 65 -5.49 3.43 5.38
CA THR A 65 -4.46 2.46 5.02
C THR A 65 -3.80 1.88 6.25
N ALA A 66 -3.28 0.68 6.13
CA ALA A 66 -2.42 0.07 7.16
C ALA A 66 -1.54 -1.02 6.57
N SER A 67 -0.39 -1.22 7.18
CA SER A 67 0.46 -2.37 6.97
C SER A 67 0.04 -3.48 7.92
N VAL A 68 -0.44 -4.60 7.38
CA VAL A 68 -1.00 -5.72 8.16
C VAL A 68 -0.02 -6.88 8.18
N CYS A 69 0.42 -7.24 9.38
CA CYS A 69 1.30 -8.39 9.62
C CYS A 69 0.45 -9.63 9.88
N LYS A 70 0.61 -10.63 9.01
CA LYS A 70 0.05 -11.98 9.17
C LYS A 70 1.16 -12.97 9.52
N GLU A 71 0.81 -14.25 9.72
CA GLU A 71 1.80 -15.29 10.04
C GLU A 71 2.86 -15.40 8.93
N ASP A 72 2.43 -15.51 7.68
CA ASP A 72 3.30 -15.80 6.54
C ASP A 72 3.45 -14.65 5.55
N SER A 73 2.89 -13.49 5.84
CA SER A 73 2.91 -12.35 4.92
C SER A 73 2.77 -11.01 5.61
N HIS A 74 3.33 -10.00 4.95
CA HIS A 74 3.16 -8.60 5.29
C HIS A 74 2.49 -7.93 4.10
N ARG A 75 1.36 -7.25 4.34
CA ARG A 75 0.55 -6.65 3.27
C ARG A 75 0.19 -5.22 3.61
N PHE A 76 0.22 -4.37 2.60
CA PHE A 76 -0.28 -3.00 2.70
C PHE A 76 -1.72 -2.95 2.20
N SER A 77 -2.64 -2.76 3.14
CA SER A 77 -4.07 -2.68 2.88
C SER A 77 -4.50 -1.23 2.65
N VAL A 78 -5.40 -1.06 1.69
CA VAL A 78 -5.99 0.23 1.33
C VAL A 78 -7.50 0.09 1.31
N MET A 79 -8.18 1.02 1.96
CA MET A 79 -9.64 1.10 1.99
C MET A 79 -10.10 2.51 1.65
N TYR A 80 -11.03 2.61 0.72
CA TYR A 80 -11.79 3.83 0.46
C TYR A 80 -13.22 3.67 0.96
N GLY A 81 -13.79 4.71 1.54
CA GLY A 81 -15.14 4.64 2.06
C GLY A 81 -15.65 5.95 2.61
N THR A 82 -16.79 5.89 3.28
CA THR A 82 -17.39 7.03 3.96
C THR A 82 -17.01 7.03 5.45
N PHE A 83 -16.88 8.24 6.02
CA PHE A 83 -16.64 8.42 7.46
C PHE A 83 -17.71 9.37 8.01
N LYS A 84 -18.51 8.84 8.93
CA LYS A 84 -19.59 9.56 9.57
C LYS A 84 -19.81 9.05 11.00
N ASP A 85 -20.07 9.96 11.94
CA ASP A 85 -20.38 9.66 13.34
C ASP A 85 -19.32 8.72 13.97
N SER A 86 -18.04 9.03 13.71
CA SER A 86 -16.85 8.27 14.16
C SER A 86 -16.83 6.81 13.69
N LYS A 87 -17.54 6.49 12.60
CA LYS A 87 -17.54 5.18 11.95
C LYS A 87 -17.04 5.28 10.52
N PHE A 88 -16.15 4.37 10.15
CA PHE A 88 -15.69 4.19 8.79
C PHE A 88 -16.45 3.03 8.15
N THR A 89 -17.06 3.28 7.00
CA THR A 89 -17.74 2.25 6.20
C THR A 89 -16.96 2.08 4.89
N PRO A 90 -16.21 0.97 4.74
CA PRO A 90 -15.45 0.72 3.52
C PRO A 90 -16.40 0.41 2.36
N GLU A 91 -16.14 1.02 1.21
CA GLU A 91 -16.77 0.75 -0.08
C GLU A 91 -15.81 -0.03 -1.00
N TYR A 92 -14.51 0.13 -0.77
CA TYR A 92 -13.45 -0.63 -1.40
C TYR A 92 -12.44 -1.07 -0.34
N THR A 93 -12.00 -2.32 -0.45
CA THR A 93 -10.89 -2.86 0.34
C THR A 93 -9.99 -3.69 -0.57
N GLY A 94 -8.69 -3.42 -0.57
CA GLY A 94 -7.73 -4.15 -1.40
C GLY A 94 -6.30 -3.77 -1.11
N GLU A 95 -5.42 -4.17 -2.02
CA GLU A 95 -3.99 -3.88 -2.01
C GLU A 95 -3.64 -3.11 -3.28
N VAL A 96 -2.85 -2.05 -3.16
CA VAL A 96 -2.36 -1.29 -4.33
C VAL A 96 -1.29 -2.09 -5.07
N ASP A 97 -0.45 -2.81 -4.33
CA ASP A 97 0.70 -3.54 -4.86
C ASP A 97 0.56 -5.03 -4.57
N LYS A 98 0.62 -5.84 -5.60
CA LYS A 98 0.55 -7.31 -5.53
C LYS A 98 1.92 -7.96 -5.36
N GLY A 99 2.99 -7.17 -5.41
CA GLY A 99 4.35 -7.63 -5.19
C GLY A 99 4.57 -8.10 -3.76
N PRO A 100 5.47 -9.04 -3.54
CA PRO A 100 5.71 -9.61 -2.20
C PRO A 100 6.53 -8.69 -1.29
N ASP A 101 7.12 -7.64 -1.82
CA ASP A 101 8.15 -6.88 -1.11
C ASP A 101 7.72 -5.43 -0.75
N GLN A 102 6.48 -5.02 -1.02
CA GLN A 102 5.97 -3.71 -0.62
C GLN A 102 5.40 -3.75 0.80
N TYR A 103 5.80 -2.80 1.66
CA TYR A 103 5.31 -2.67 3.03
C TYR A 103 5.40 -1.23 3.56
N ALA A 104 4.87 -0.99 4.75
CA ALA A 104 4.96 0.26 5.52
C ALA A 104 4.62 1.52 4.69
N GLY A 105 3.62 1.41 3.82
CA GLY A 105 3.18 2.52 2.98
C GLY A 105 2.63 3.68 3.80
N GLN A 106 2.94 4.90 3.35
CA GLN A 106 2.37 6.14 3.88
C GLN A 106 1.74 6.93 2.75
N VAL A 107 0.60 7.53 3.01
CA VAL A 107 -0.12 8.36 2.04
C VAL A 107 -0.25 9.80 2.54
N PHE A 108 -0.17 10.73 1.61
CA PHE A 108 -0.35 12.16 1.87
C PHE A 108 -0.92 12.88 0.63
N LEU A 109 -1.48 14.06 0.82
CA LEU A 109 -1.82 14.95 -0.29
C LEU A 109 -0.63 15.85 -0.60
N ASP A 110 -0.28 15.93 -1.87
CA ASP A 110 0.70 16.91 -2.32
C ASP A 110 0.06 18.28 -2.58
N HIS A 111 0.88 19.27 -2.98
CA HIS A 111 0.42 20.62 -3.28
C HIS A 111 -0.53 20.71 -4.50
N LYS A 112 -0.57 19.68 -5.35
CA LYS A 112 -1.51 19.56 -6.48
C LYS A 112 -2.81 18.85 -6.08
N GLY A 113 -2.96 18.42 -4.82
CA GLY A 113 -4.11 17.66 -4.32
C GLY A 113 -4.10 16.18 -4.74
N ARG A 114 -2.98 15.66 -5.25
CA ARG A 114 -2.83 14.25 -5.58
C ARG A 114 -2.62 13.43 -4.29
N THR A 115 -3.26 12.27 -4.21
CA THR A 115 -2.98 11.30 -3.14
C THR A 115 -1.75 10.50 -3.49
N ILE A 116 -0.65 10.75 -2.78
CA ILE A 116 0.65 10.14 -3.03
C ILE A 116 0.90 9.02 -2.03
N LEU A 117 1.31 7.87 -2.54
CA LEU A 117 1.79 6.73 -1.77
C LEU A 117 3.31 6.60 -1.95
N ILE A 118 4.02 6.49 -0.84
CA ILE A 118 5.40 6.03 -0.78
C ILE A 118 5.46 4.85 0.17
N SER A 119 6.14 3.78 -0.23
CA SER A 119 6.23 2.55 0.53
C SER A 119 7.67 2.13 0.76
N TRP A 120 7.89 1.39 1.80
CA TRP A 120 9.17 0.72 2.02
C TRP A 120 9.21 -0.60 1.25
N ILE A 121 10.31 -0.87 0.58
CA ILE A 121 10.62 -2.17 -0.03
C ILE A 121 11.72 -2.81 0.81
N PRO A 122 11.34 -3.58 1.85
CA PRO A 122 12.30 -4.11 2.80
C PRO A 122 13.07 -5.29 2.24
N GLY A 123 14.34 -5.35 2.56
CA GLY A 123 15.15 -6.55 2.37
C GLY A 123 14.90 -7.56 3.51
N TRP A 124 13.66 -7.98 3.74
CA TRP A 124 13.34 -8.85 4.85
C TRP A 124 14.07 -10.19 4.79
N LYS A 125 14.52 -10.66 5.94
CA LYS A 125 15.19 -11.96 6.08
C LYS A 125 14.28 -13.12 5.65
N TYR A 126 12.97 -13.03 5.91
CA TYR A 126 11.99 -14.03 5.46
C TYR A 126 11.82 -14.05 3.93
N ALA A 127 12.08 -12.95 3.28
CA ALA A 127 12.10 -12.89 1.82
C ALA A 127 13.36 -13.55 1.21
N GLY A 128 14.23 -14.16 2.03
CA GLY A 128 15.42 -14.90 1.60
C GLY A 128 16.60 -14.02 1.22
N TYR A 129 16.59 -12.73 1.57
CA TYR A 129 17.69 -11.82 1.28
C TYR A 129 18.73 -11.83 2.40
N LYS A 130 19.99 -12.13 2.06
CA LYS A 130 21.08 -12.28 3.05
C LYS A 130 21.99 -11.05 3.16
N LYS A 131 21.86 -10.07 2.26
CA LYS A 131 22.66 -8.85 2.32
C LYS A 131 22.09 -7.90 3.38
N LYS A 132 22.97 -7.24 4.12
CA LYS A 132 22.62 -6.10 4.96
C LYS A 132 22.34 -4.88 4.06
N ASP A 133 21.51 -3.97 4.53
CA ASP A 133 21.27 -2.64 3.95
C ASP A 133 20.59 -2.63 2.56
N ILE A 134 19.54 -3.41 2.39
CA ILE A 134 18.81 -3.51 1.11
C ILE A 134 17.37 -2.97 1.21
N GLY A 135 17.05 -2.23 2.20
CA GLY A 135 15.77 -1.53 2.20
C GLY A 135 15.87 -0.28 1.32
N CYS A 136 14.85 -0.01 0.50
CA CYS A 136 14.69 1.27 -0.16
C CYS A 136 13.23 1.72 -0.11
N MET A 137 12.99 2.95 -0.54
CA MET A 137 11.63 3.45 -0.77
C MET A 137 11.20 3.12 -2.20
N SER A 138 9.91 2.86 -2.39
CA SER A 138 9.31 2.80 -3.72
C SER A 138 9.38 4.16 -4.40
N VAL A 139 9.23 4.20 -5.72
CA VAL A 139 8.94 5.49 -6.36
C VAL A 139 7.61 6.05 -5.83
N PRO A 140 7.48 7.39 -5.72
CA PRO A 140 6.21 8.00 -5.35
C PRO A 140 5.15 7.70 -6.42
N ARG A 141 3.98 7.23 -5.97
CA ARG A 141 2.86 6.83 -6.84
C ARG A 141 1.64 7.66 -6.49
N GLU A 142 0.99 8.22 -7.48
CA GLU A 142 -0.37 8.71 -7.30
C GLU A 142 -1.32 7.52 -7.25
N ILE A 143 -2.17 7.44 -6.20
CA ILE A 143 -3.19 6.41 -6.07
C ILE A 143 -4.59 6.99 -6.23
N LYS A 144 -5.45 6.29 -6.95
CA LYS A 144 -6.82 6.70 -7.25
C LYS A 144 -7.77 5.51 -7.17
N LEU A 145 -8.97 5.74 -6.69
CA LEU A 145 -10.09 4.82 -6.86
C LEU A 145 -10.91 5.26 -8.07
N VAL A 146 -10.96 4.43 -9.10
CA VAL A 146 -11.69 4.70 -10.33
C VAL A 146 -12.56 3.47 -10.64
N ASP A 147 -13.88 3.66 -10.79
CA ASP A 147 -14.83 2.60 -11.12
C ASP A 147 -14.70 1.34 -10.22
N GLY A 148 -14.51 1.57 -8.91
CA GLY A 148 -14.39 0.51 -7.92
C GLY A 148 -13.06 -0.25 -7.94
N LYS A 149 -12.07 0.22 -8.70
CA LYS A 149 -10.70 -0.32 -8.75
C LYS A 149 -9.70 0.70 -8.26
N ILE A 150 -8.68 0.24 -7.57
CA ILE A 150 -7.55 1.08 -7.19
C ILE A 150 -6.48 1.03 -8.25
N TYR A 151 -5.98 2.20 -8.62
CA TYR A 151 -4.84 2.41 -9.51
C TYR A 151 -3.71 3.05 -8.72
N GLY A 152 -2.49 2.70 -9.05
CA GLY A 152 -1.30 3.37 -8.53
C GLY A 152 -0.27 3.51 -9.65
N TYR A 153 0.11 4.75 -9.97
CA TYR A 153 1.05 4.99 -11.06
C TYR A 153 2.13 6.00 -10.63
N PRO A 154 3.38 5.85 -11.12
CA PRO A 154 4.43 6.80 -10.81
C PRO A 154 4.00 8.23 -11.10
N VAL A 155 4.29 9.15 -10.17
CA VAL A 155 4.02 10.56 -10.38
C VAL A 155 4.77 11.08 -11.60
N GLU A 156 4.23 12.10 -12.27
CA GLU A 156 4.79 12.68 -13.50
C GLU A 156 6.29 12.97 -13.39
N GLU A 157 6.71 13.43 -12.22
CA GLU A 157 8.08 13.84 -11.92
C GLU A 157 9.11 12.71 -12.06
N VAL A 158 8.69 11.44 -12.00
CA VAL A 158 9.57 10.26 -12.12
C VAL A 158 9.24 9.37 -13.33
N GLN A 159 8.27 9.73 -14.16
CA GLN A 159 7.89 8.92 -15.33
C GLN A 159 8.97 8.80 -16.39
N HIS A 160 9.94 9.71 -16.41
CA HIS A 160 11.12 9.60 -17.28
C HIS A 160 12.00 8.38 -16.98
N LEU A 161 11.83 7.74 -15.83
CA LEU A 161 12.53 6.49 -15.45
C LEU A 161 11.86 5.23 -16.00
N LEU A 162 10.64 5.34 -16.53
CA LEU A 162 9.86 4.21 -17.03
C LEU A 162 10.49 3.61 -18.29
N LYS A 163 10.53 2.27 -18.32
CA LYS A 163 10.98 1.46 -19.46
C LYS A 163 9.91 0.46 -19.86
N ASP A 164 9.90 0.03 -21.11
CA ASP A 164 8.94 -0.94 -21.63
C ASP A 164 9.38 -2.41 -21.42
N SER A 165 10.60 -2.63 -20.95
CA SER A 165 11.15 -3.98 -20.73
C SER A 165 12.26 -3.98 -19.69
N ASP A 166 12.46 -5.15 -19.07
CA ASP A 166 13.60 -5.46 -18.21
C ASP A 166 13.96 -6.96 -18.34
N SER A 167 15.23 -7.31 -18.24
CA SER A 167 15.73 -8.69 -18.39
C SER A 167 15.18 -9.66 -17.34
N ALA A 168 14.74 -9.16 -16.19
CA ALA A 168 14.10 -9.97 -15.15
C ALA A 168 12.63 -10.29 -15.45
N VAL A 169 12.00 -9.56 -16.39
CA VAL A 169 10.59 -9.75 -16.77
C VAL A 169 10.50 -10.56 -18.07
N VAL A 170 9.97 -11.77 -17.96
CA VAL A 170 9.83 -12.68 -19.09
C VAL A 170 8.37 -12.75 -19.51
N SER A 171 8.05 -12.31 -20.71
CA SER A 171 6.72 -12.40 -21.29
C SER A 171 6.24 -13.85 -21.40
N LYS A 172 4.95 -14.07 -21.26
CA LYS A 172 4.23 -15.33 -21.40
C LYS A 172 3.02 -15.11 -22.31
N ALA A 173 2.44 -16.19 -22.83
CA ALA A 173 1.26 -16.11 -23.69
C ALA A 173 0.10 -15.35 -23.05
N ASN A 174 -0.02 -15.39 -21.73
CA ASN A 174 -1.04 -14.66 -20.96
C ASN A 174 -0.40 -14.09 -19.69
N GLY A 175 0.30 -12.94 -19.83
CA GLY A 175 0.95 -12.27 -18.72
C GLY A 175 2.48 -12.26 -18.77
N PHE A 176 3.12 -12.29 -17.59
CA PHE A 176 4.58 -12.32 -17.45
C PHE A 176 5.02 -13.09 -16.21
N LYS A 177 6.32 -13.37 -16.16
CA LYS A 177 7.01 -13.91 -14.99
C LYS A 177 8.20 -13.02 -14.65
N ILE A 178 8.28 -12.55 -13.42
CA ILE A 178 9.46 -11.86 -12.89
C ILE A 178 10.39 -12.92 -12.28
N LYS A 179 11.59 -13.06 -12.86
CA LYS A 179 12.64 -13.92 -12.32
C LYS A 179 13.29 -13.26 -11.12
N ARG A 180 13.47 -14.02 -10.07
CA ARG A 180 14.11 -13.57 -8.83
C ARG A 180 15.25 -14.52 -8.48
N THR A 181 16.36 -13.98 -8.03
CA THR A 181 17.51 -14.79 -7.61
C THR A 181 17.24 -15.39 -6.23
N HIS A 182 17.35 -16.72 -6.12
CA HIS A 182 17.14 -17.49 -4.87
C HIS A 182 15.74 -17.33 -4.23
N ARG A 183 14.73 -16.94 -4.99
CA ARG A 183 13.36 -16.72 -4.51
C ARG A 183 12.32 -17.24 -5.48
N LYS A 184 11.08 -17.40 -4.99
CA LYS A 184 9.95 -17.70 -5.86
C LYS A 184 9.74 -16.54 -6.83
N SER A 185 9.62 -16.89 -8.12
CA SER A 185 9.24 -15.92 -9.15
C SER A 185 7.86 -15.36 -8.87
N VAL A 186 7.64 -14.12 -9.26
CA VAL A 186 6.31 -13.49 -9.27
C VAL A 186 5.71 -13.71 -10.65
N VAL A 187 4.44 -14.08 -10.70
CA VAL A 187 3.72 -14.36 -11.96
C VAL A 187 2.47 -13.51 -12.01
N TYR A 188 2.33 -12.76 -13.08
CA TYR A 188 1.09 -12.12 -13.48
C TYR A 188 0.41 -12.97 -14.56
N LYS A 189 -0.91 -13.13 -14.43
CA LYS A 189 -1.76 -13.76 -15.43
C LYS A 189 -2.89 -12.80 -15.78
N GLY A 190 -2.90 -12.31 -16.99
CA GLY A 190 -3.91 -11.36 -17.46
C GLY A 190 -3.47 -10.69 -18.76
N GLU A 191 -4.39 -9.95 -19.35
CA GLU A 191 -4.13 -9.17 -20.55
C GLU A 191 -3.19 -8.00 -20.23
N ILE A 192 -2.18 -7.80 -21.06
CA ILE A 192 -1.24 -6.68 -20.97
C ILE A 192 -1.51 -5.75 -22.15
N LYS A 193 -2.10 -4.60 -21.87
CA LYS A 193 -2.29 -3.51 -22.85
C LYS A 193 -1.14 -2.51 -22.78
N ASP A 194 -0.60 -2.32 -21.58
CA ASP A 194 0.55 -1.48 -21.29
C ASP A 194 1.38 -2.10 -20.18
N LEU A 195 2.70 -2.05 -20.31
CA LEU A 195 3.66 -2.53 -19.33
C LEU A 195 4.75 -1.50 -19.16
N LYS A 196 4.91 -0.98 -17.95
CA LYS A 196 5.97 -0.05 -17.60
C LYS A 196 6.76 -0.56 -16.41
N ILE A 197 8.05 -0.31 -16.42
CA ILE A 197 8.98 -0.88 -15.45
C ILE A 197 9.96 0.21 -14.99
N ILE A 198 10.19 0.27 -13.69
CA ILE A 198 11.31 1.02 -13.11
C ILE A 198 12.22 0.01 -12.43
N ARG A 199 13.52 0.11 -12.70
CA ARG A 199 14.53 -0.69 -12.03
C ARG A 199 15.57 0.19 -11.37
N ASP A 200 15.81 -0.07 -10.09
CA ASP A 200 16.91 0.49 -9.33
C ASP A 200 17.71 -0.63 -8.67
N GLY A 201 18.86 -0.96 -9.25
CA GLY A 201 19.72 -2.05 -8.80
C GLY A 201 18.97 -3.39 -8.70
N TYR A 202 18.72 -3.82 -7.47
CA TYR A 202 17.99 -5.07 -7.16
C TYR A 202 16.47 -4.91 -7.04
N ILE A 203 15.96 -3.70 -7.19
CA ILE A 203 14.55 -3.40 -7.05
C ILE A 203 13.92 -3.25 -8.41
N LEU A 204 12.77 -3.87 -8.56
CA LEU A 204 11.95 -3.78 -9.74
C LEU A 204 10.53 -3.39 -9.35
N GLU A 205 10.02 -2.33 -9.95
CA GLU A 205 8.64 -1.92 -9.84
C GLU A 205 7.98 -2.05 -11.21
N VAL A 206 6.97 -2.90 -11.32
CA VAL A 206 6.27 -3.21 -12.58
C VAL A 206 4.85 -2.68 -12.48
N PHE A 207 4.46 -1.90 -13.47
CA PHE A 207 3.14 -1.28 -13.59
C PHE A 207 2.44 -1.82 -14.84
N VAL A 208 1.29 -2.42 -14.68
CA VAL A 208 0.50 -3.03 -15.74
C VAL A 208 -0.76 -2.19 -15.97
N ASN A 209 -1.08 -1.96 -17.23
CA ASN A 209 -2.32 -1.29 -17.67
C ASN A 209 -2.55 0.05 -16.96
N GLY A 210 -1.53 0.93 -16.97
CA GLY A 210 -1.62 2.23 -16.31
C GLY A 210 -1.68 2.16 -14.78
N GLY A 211 -1.17 1.08 -14.17
CA GLY A 211 -1.13 0.90 -12.71
C GLY A 211 -2.38 0.22 -12.13
N GLU A 212 -3.19 -0.45 -12.94
CA GLU A 212 -4.26 -1.33 -12.45
C GLU A 212 -3.69 -2.49 -11.62
N GLU A 213 -2.51 -2.99 -12.00
CA GLU A 213 -1.76 -3.99 -11.25
C GLU A 213 -0.31 -3.52 -11.07
N ILE A 214 0.21 -3.65 -9.88
CA ILE A 214 1.57 -3.23 -9.53
C ILE A 214 2.30 -4.36 -8.82
N TYR A 215 3.58 -4.50 -9.11
CA TYR A 215 4.44 -5.49 -8.49
C TYR A 215 5.77 -4.86 -8.08
N SER A 216 5.96 -4.62 -6.77
CA SER A 216 7.27 -4.27 -6.21
C SER A 216 7.98 -5.52 -5.75
N VAL A 217 9.17 -5.74 -6.28
CA VAL A 217 9.95 -6.95 -6.02
C VAL A 217 11.43 -6.67 -5.85
N LEU A 218 12.05 -7.42 -4.95
CA LEU A 218 13.49 -7.59 -4.86
C LEU A 218 13.91 -8.79 -5.74
N LEU A 219 14.87 -8.57 -6.64
CA LEU A 219 15.38 -9.55 -7.61
C LEU A 219 16.42 -10.51 -7.01
#